data_20f7aa5f9f43bbba1364c07561cb41db
#
_entry.id   20f7aa5f9f43bbba1364c07561cb41db
#
_cell.length_a   1.000
_cell.length_b   1.000
_cell.length_c   1.000
_cell.angle_alpha   90.00
_cell.angle_beta   90.00
_cell.angle_gamma   90.00
#
_symmetry.space_group_name_H-M   'P 1'
#
loop_
_entity.id
_entity.type
_entity.pdbx_description
1 polymer ?
#
loop_
_entity_poly.entity_id
_entity_poly.type
_entity_poly.pdbx_seq_one_letter_code
_entity_poly.pdbx_strand_id
1 'polypeptide(L)'
;MDVKQMTYILTIAQEGGISKAAAKLFITQSALDQQLLKLEHELGTRLFFRSRSSFALTEAGRVYVEYARRMLELKNEAYRIIHDIAGRRRGTLSLAFAPERGMEMFMAVYPRFYQSYPEVTVTPREISVRRQLEMLAGDELDLGFISRPEG
;
A
#
# COMPACT_ATOMS: atom_id res chain seq x y z
N MET A 1 -2.13 19.99 -0.82
CA MET A 1 -1.80 18.55 -0.58
C MET A 1 -2.82 17.71 -1.30
N ASP A 2 -2.45 17.00 -2.35
CA ASP A 2 -3.35 16.15 -3.14
C ASP A 2 -2.93 14.67 -3.05
N VAL A 3 -3.81 13.76 -3.47
CA VAL A 3 -3.59 12.31 -3.41
C VAL A 3 -2.34 11.89 -4.19
N LYS A 4 -2.08 12.54 -5.33
CA LYS A 4 -0.94 12.24 -6.18
C LYS A 4 0.38 12.63 -5.50
N GLN A 5 0.43 13.81 -4.88
CA GLN A 5 1.58 14.26 -4.10
C GLN A 5 1.84 13.31 -2.92
N MET A 6 0.78 12.95 -2.16
CA MET A 6 0.91 12.00 -1.05
C MET A 6 1.51 10.66 -1.52
N THR A 7 0.98 10.09 -2.60
CA THR A 7 1.47 8.85 -3.18
C THR A 7 2.95 8.95 -3.58
N TYR A 8 3.36 10.06 -4.18
CA TYR A 8 4.74 10.29 -4.58
C TYR A 8 5.70 10.29 -3.39
N ILE A 9 5.37 11.05 -2.34
CA ILE A 9 6.22 11.14 -1.14
C ILE A 9 6.29 9.82 -0.39
N LEU A 10 5.17 9.10 -0.26
CA LEU A 10 5.13 7.79 0.35
C LEU A 10 6.00 6.78 -0.43
N THR A 11 5.90 6.79 -1.76
CA THR A 11 6.73 5.90 -2.59
C THR A 11 8.21 6.24 -2.48
N ILE A 12 8.58 7.53 -2.46
CA ILE A 12 9.98 7.96 -2.23
C ILE A 12 10.48 7.45 -0.88
N ALA A 13 9.67 7.57 0.17
CA ALA A 13 10.03 7.11 1.51
C ALA A 13 10.20 5.58 1.59
N GLN A 14 9.32 4.82 0.94
CA GLN A 14 9.38 3.35 0.89
C GLN A 14 10.60 2.83 0.12
N GLU A 15 10.88 3.43 -1.04
CA GLU A 15 11.96 3.00 -1.92
C GLU A 15 13.36 3.52 -1.47
N GLY A 16 13.38 4.43 -0.52
CA GLY A 16 14.64 5.01 -0.01
C GLY A 16 15.39 5.86 -1.03
N GLY A 17 14.72 6.36 -2.08
CA GLY A 17 15.34 7.22 -3.08
C GLY A 17 14.45 7.52 -4.28
N ILE A 18 14.73 8.67 -4.91
CA ILE A 18 13.89 9.21 -6.00
C ILE A 18 13.95 8.34 -7.25
N SER A 19 15.12 7.78 -7.61
CA SER A 19 15.27 6.98 -8.84
C SER A 19 14.45 5.70 -8.79
N LYS A 20 14.49 4.98 -7.66
CA LYS A 20 13.71 3.74 -7.46
C LYS A 20 12.21 4.04 -7.41
N ALA A 21 11.83 5.11 -6.71
CA ALA A 21 10.44 5.54 -6.63
C ALA A 21 9.88 5.95 -8.01
N ALA A 22 10.66 6.68 -8.82
CA ALA A 22 10.27 7.10 -10.17
C ALA A 22 10.03 5.88 -11.08
N ALA A 23 10.92 4.88 -11.02
CA ALA A 23 10.75 3.63 -11.75
C ALA A 23 9.46 2.89 -11.33
N LYS A 24 9.19 2.80 -10.04
CA LYS A 24 7.96 2.17 -9.49
C LYS A 24 6.68 2.92 -9.90
N LEU A 25 6.77 4.23 -10.01
CA LEU A 25 5.65 5.10 -10.40
C LEU A 25 5.51 5.28 -11.92
N PHE A 26 6.39 4.66 -12.72
CA PHE A 26 6.42 4.78 -14.19
C PHE A 26 6.51 6.22 -14.68
N ILE A 27 7.30 7.06 -14.00
CA ILE A 27 7.60 8.45 -14.38
C ILE A 27 9.10 8.70 -14.40
N THR A 28 9.50 9.83 -14.97
CA THR A 28 10.92 10.21 -14.99
C THR A 28 11.38 10.68 -13.60
N GLN A 29 12.66 10.42 -13.27
CA GLN A 29 13.27 10.89 -12.02
C GLN A 29 13.16 12.42 -11.89
N SER A 30 13.40 13.16 -12.97
CA SER A 30 13.31 14.62 -12.98
C SER A 30 11.90 15.12 -12.67
N ALA A 31 10.87 14.47 -13.22
CA ALA A 31 9.48 14.82 -12.93
C ALA A 31 9.15 14.59 -11.45
N LEU A 32 9.55 13.45 -10.88
CA LEU A 32 9.31 13.16 -9.48
C LEU A 32 10.08 14.13 -8.55
N ASP A 33 11.34 14.45 -8.89
CA ASP A 33 12.15 15.40 -8.12
C ASP A 33 11.54 16.81 -8.13
N GLN A 34 11.05 17.27 -9.28
CA GLN A 34 10.33 18.54 -9.37
C GLN A 34 9.07 18.57 -8.49
N GLN A 35 8.30 17.49 -8.44
CA GLN A 35 7.12 17.41 -7.57
C GLN A 35 7.51 17.46 -6.09
N LEU A 36 8.58 16.78 -5.70
CA LEU A 36 9.09 16.85 -4.33
C LEU A 36 9.59 18.26 -3.99
N LEU A 37 10.39 18.90 -4.85
CA LEU A 37 10.87 20.25 -4.64
C LEU A 37 9.73 21.27 -4.53
N LYS A 38 8.72 21.16 -5.39
CA LYS A 38 7.54 22.02 -5.34
C LYS A 38 6.82 21.91 -3.99
N LEU A 39 6.63 20.67 -3.51
CA LEU A 39 5.98 20.44 -2.22
C LEU A 39 6.83 20.96 -1.05
N GLU A 40 8.15 20.71 -1.04
CA GLU A 40 9.06 21.22 -0.02
C GLU A 40 9.07 22.77 0.03
N HIS A 41 8.99 23.40 -1.14
CA HIS A 41 8.87 24.87 -1.24
C HIS A 41 7.52 25.36 -0.68
N GLU A 42 6.41 24.71 -1.01
CA GLU A 42 5.08 25.01 -0.49
C GLU A 42 5.02 24.89 1.03
N LEU A 43 5.67 23.87 1.60
CA LEU A 43 5.73 23.63 3.04
C LEU A 43 6.77 24.49 3.76
N GLY A 44 7.66 25.15 3.05
CA GLY A 44 8.76 25.94 3.61
C GLY A 44 9.83 25.12 4.32
N THR A 45 9.83 23.79 4.12
CA THR A 45 10.79 22.88 4.77
C THR A 45 11.09 21.67 3.91
N ARG A 46 12.26 21.05 4.12
CA ARG A 46 12.62 19.80 3.43
C ARG A 46 11.98 18.61 4.12
N LEU A 47 11.51 17.65 3.32
CA LEU A 47 10.98 16.37 3.79
C LEU A 47 12.06 15.29 3.81
N PHE A 48 13.12 15.45 3.01
CA PHE A 48 14.21 14.48 2.94
C PHE A 48 15.58 15.13 3.09
N PHE A 49 16.45 14.48 3.85
CA PHE A 49 17.89 14.72 3.79
C PHE A 49 18.44 14.05 2.53
N ARG A 50 19.16 14.79 1.72
CA ARG A 50 19.77 14.32 0.47
C ARG A 50 21.28 14.47 0.60
N SER A 51 21.99 13.37 0.83
CA SER A 51 23.44 13.35 0.75
C SER A 51 23.89 12.28 -0.26
N ARG A 52 25.17 12.31 -0.64
CA ARG A 52 25.73 11.28 -1.54
C ARG A 52 25.64 9.86 -0.97
N SER A 53 25.57 9.71 0.35
CA SER A 53 25.62 8.44 1.05
C SER A 53 24.31 8.07 1.78
N SER A 54 23.35 9.00 1.92
CA SER A 54 22.09 8.72 2.61
C SER A 54 20.94 9.55 2.06
N PHE A 55 19.80 8.89 1.95
CA PHE A 55 18.53 9.49 1.64
C PHE A 55 17.56 9.10 2.77
N ALA A 56 17.22 10.06 3.63
CA ALA A 56 16.45 9.79 4.85
C ALA A 56 15.41 10.88 5.08
N LEU A 57 14.33 10.53 5.78
CA LEU A 57 13.30 11.49 6.17
C LEU A 57 13.83 12.49 7.20
N THR A 58 13.48 13.76 7.03
CA THR A 58 13.58 14.77 8.08
C THR A 58 12.49 14.54 9.13
N GLU A 59 12.47 15.31 10.21
CA GLU A 59 11.36 15.30 11.17
C GLU A 59 10.04 15.70 10.48
N ALA A 60 10.05 16.77 9.70
CA ALA A 60 8.91 17.18 8.89
C ALA A 60 8.49 16.09 7.89
N GLY A 61 9.45 15.40 7.29
CA GLY A 61 9.21 14.26 6.41
C GLY A 61 8.50 13.10 7.10
N ARG A 62 8.90 12.76 8.33
CA ARG A 62 8.22 11.72 9.14
C ARG A 62 6.76 12.09 9.42
N VAL A 63 6.53 13.32 9.85
CA VAL A 63 5.18 13.84 10.08
C VAL A 63 4.36 13.78 8.79
N TYR A 64 4.91 14.26 7.66
CA TYR A 64 4.21 14.25 6.38
C TYR A 64 3.83 12.82 5.96
N VAL A 65 4.77 11.88 6.02
CA VAL A 65 4.55 10.47 5.64
C VAL A 65 3.47 9.81 6.51
N GLU A 66 3.51 10.05 7.83
CA GLU A 66 2.51 9.52 8.75
C GLU A 66 1.10 10.02 8.40
N TYR A 67 0.93 11.33 8.27
CA TYR A 67 -0.39 11.91 7.97
C TYR A 67 -0.86 11.63 6.54
N ALA A 68 0.04 11.60 5.56
CA ALA A 68 -0.29 11.23 4.19
C ALA A 68 -0.83 9.79 4.12
N ARG A 69 -0.24 8.86 4.87
CA ARG A 69 -0.73 7.47 4.98
C ARG A 69 -2.15 7.44 5.55
N ARG A 70 -2.37 8.06 6.70
CA ARG A 70 -3.69 8.14 7.34
C ARG A 70 -4.76 8.76 6.44
N MET A 71 -4.41 9.80 5.69
CA MET A 71 -5.33 10.44 4.75
C MET A 71 -5.71 9.51 3.60
N LEU A 72 -4.77 8.73 3.05
CA LEU A 72 -5.06 7.75 2.01
C LEU A 72 -5.90 6.59 2.54
N GLU A 73 -5.63 6.12 3.75
CA GLU A 73 -6.44 5.10 4.44
C GLU A 73 -7.88 5.57 4.62
N LEU A 74 -8.07 6.77 5.19
CA LEU A 74 -9.41 7.36 5.40
C LEU A 74 -10.16 7.57 4.07
N LYS A 75 -9.48 8.03 3.04
CA LYS A 75 -10.06 8.11 1.70
C LYS A 75 -10.55 6.74 1.22
N ASN A 76 -9.71 5.72 1.31
CA ASN A 76 -10.05 4.36 0.85
C ASN A 76 -11.21 3.77 1.67
N GLU A 77 -11.24 4.01 2.97
CA GLU A 77 -12.35 3.63 3.85
C GLU A 77 -13.66 4.31 3.42
N ALA A 78 -13.64 5.61 3.18
CA ALA A 78 -14.82 6.35 2.72
C ALA A 78 -15.36 5.78 1.39
N TYR A 79 -14.47 5.48 0.43
CA TYR A 79 -14.89 4.87 -0.84
C TYR A 79 -15.49 3.48 -0.63
N ARG A 80 -14.91 2.66 0.27
CA ARG A 80 -15.47 1.34 0.62
C ARG A 80 -16.88 1.47 1.17
N ILE A 81 -17.09 2.35 2.17
CA ILE A 81 -18.40 2.58 2.78
C ILE A 81 -19.42 3.05 1.73
N ILE A 82 -19.02 3.98 0.85
CA ILE A 82 -19.90 4.48 -0.22
C ILE A 82 -20.27 3.36 -1.20
N HIS A 83 -19.35 2.50 -1.55
CA HIS A 83 -19.61 1.35 -2.41
C HIS A 83 -20.54 0.33 -1.75
N ASP A 84 -20.39 0.10 -0.45
CA ASP A 84 -21.28 -0.77 0.34
C ASP A 84 -22.71 -0.20 0.38
N ILE A 85 -22.86 1.10 0.64
CA ILE A 85 -24.16 1.80 0.63
C ILE A 85 -24.81 1.74 -0.76
N ALA A 86 -24.03 1.84 -1.82
CA ALA A 86 -24.53 1.76 -3.19
C ALA A 86 -24.97 0.34 -3.60
N GLY A 87 -24.93 -0.63 -2.69
CA GLY A 87 -25.32 -2.03 -2.92
C GLY A 87 -24.44 -2.76 -3.93
N ARG A 88 -23.34 -2.14 -4.33
CA ARG A 88 -22.36 -2.73 -5.24
C ARG A 88 -21.43 -3.61 -4.41
N ARG A 89 -21.76 -4.88 -4.28
CA ARG A 89 -20.88 -5.94 -3.74
C ARG A 89 -19.70 -6.19 -4.66
N ARG A 90 -19.00 -5.10 -5.03
CA ARG A 90 -17.85 -5.07 -5.93
C ARG A 90 -16.65 -4.60 -5.15
N GLY A 91 -15.52 -5.25 -5.36
CA GLY A 91 -14.28 -4.84 -4.73
C GLY A 91 -13.15 -5.80 -5.09
N THR A 92 -11.98 -5.51 -4.56
CA THR A 92 -10.84 -6.40 -4.64
C THR A 92 -10.52 -6.89 -3.24
N LEU A 93 -10.34 -8.18 -3.07
CA LEU A 93 -9.91 -8.82 -1.84
C LEU A 93 -8.54 -9.43 -2.06
N SER A 94 -7.52 -8.87 -1.44
CA SER A 94 -6.16 -9.36 -1.48
C SER A 94 -5.91 -10.33 -0.32
N LEU A 95 -5.59 -11.58 -0.66
CA LEU A 95 -5.36 -12.64 0.32
C LEU A 95 -3.92 -13.15 0.21
N ALA A 96 -3.34 -13.51 1.33
CA ALA A 96 -2.09 -14.26 1.33
C ALA A 96 -2.18 -15.52 2.18
N PHE A 97 -1.47 -16.54 1.74
CA PHE A 97 -1.36 -17.83 2.40
C PHE A 97 0.11 -18.16 2.61
N ALA A 98 0.39 -18.84 3.72
CA ALA A 98 1.66 -19.54 3.85
C ALA A 98 1.71 -20.71 2.85
N PRO A 99 2.90 -21.05 2.31
CA PRO A 99 3.07 -22.19 1.42
C PRO A 99 2.47 -23.49 1.98
N GLU A 100 2.03 -24.37 1.09
CA GLU A 100 1.57 -25.76 1.29
C GLU A 100 0.09 -25.96 1.60
N ARG A 101 -0.49 -25.35 2.66
CA ARG A 101 -1.89 -25.65 3.06
C ARG A 101 -2.89 -24.56 2.69
N GLY A 102 -2.42 -23.34 2.52
CA GLY A 102 -3.31 -22.21 2.30
C GLY A 102 -4.03 -22.24 0.96
N MET A 103 -3.36 -22.71 -0.08
CA MET A 103 -3.94 -22.80 -1.42
C MET A 103 -5.03 -23.89 -1.51
N GLU A 104 -4.84 -25.02 -0.85
CA GLU A 104 -5.87 -26.08 -0.79
C GLU A 104 -7.15 -25.54 -0.12
N MET A 105 -7.00 -24.84 1.00
CA MET A 105 -8.12 -24.21 1.70
C MET A 105 -8.81 -23.17 0.81
N PHE A 106 -8.03 -22.34 0.12
CA PHE A 106 -8.57 -21.33 -0.80
C PHE A 106 -9.39 -21.99 -1.91
N MET A 107 -8.85 -23.03 -2.55
CA MET A 107 -9.55 -23.75 -3.63
C MET A 107 -10.83 -24.43 -3.15
N ALA A 108 -10.89 -24.84 -1.89
CA ALA A 108 -12.10 -25.43 -1.31
C ALA A 108 -13.20 -24.39 -1.01
N VAL A 109 -12.81 -23.15 -0.64
CA VAL A 109 -13.74 -22.12 -0.19
C VAL A 109 -14.13 -21.15 -1.32
N TYR A 110 -13.20 -20.83 -2.22
CA TYR A 110 -13.39 -19.80 -3.25
C TYR A 110 -14.60 -20.03 -4.17
N PRO A 111 -14.93 -21.25 -4.63
CA PRO A 111 -16.10 -21.45 -5.48
C PRO A 111 -17.43 -21.02 -4.82
N ARG A 112 -17.58 -21.28 -3.52
CA ARG A 112 -18.76 -20.84 -2.75
C ARG A 112 -18.79 -19.32 -2.58
N PHE A 113 -17.64 -18.72 -2.30
CA PHE A 113 -17.50 -17.29 -2.21
C PHE A 113 -17.85 -16.60 -3.53
N TYR A 114 -17.31 -17.09 -4.65
CA TYR A 114 -17.56 -16.54 -5.98
C TYR A 114 -19.04 -16.62 -6.39
N GLN A 115 -19.74 -17.72 -6.03
CA GLN A 115 -21.19 -17.84 -6.27
C GLN A 115 -22.00 -16.74 -5.54
N SER A 116 -21.57 -16.36 -4.34
CA SER A 116 -22.24 -15.34 -3.53
C SER A 116 -21.82 -13.90 -3.88
N TYR A 117 -20.59 -13.74 -4.37
CA TYR A 117 -19.97 -12.45 -4.66
C TYR A 117 -19.20 -12.44 -5.98
N PRO A 118 -19.89 -12.63 -7.13
CA PRO A 118 -19.23 -12.81 -8.44
C PRO A 118 -18.52 -11.54 -8.93
N GLU A 119 -18.85 -10.38 -8.39
CA GLU A 119 -18.25 -9.10 -8.75
C GLU A 119 -17.07 -8.69 -7.85
N VAL A 120 -16.70 -9.54 -6.87
CA VAL A 120 -15.52 -9.33 -6.05
C VAL A 120 -14.32 -10.02 -6.70
N THR A 121 -13.31 -9.22 -7.03
CA THR A 121 -12.04 -9.74 -7.54
C THR A 121 -11.18 -10.22 -6.36
N VAL A 122 -10.86 -11.49 -6.31
CA VAL A 122 -9.96 -12.04 -5.29
C VAL A 122 -8.57 -12.21 -5.87
N THR A 123 -7.57 -11.68 -5.17
CA THR A 123 -6.15 -11.77 -5.57
C THR A 123 -5.40 -12.62 -4.54
N PRO A 124 -5.30 -13.94 -4.74
CA PRO A 124 -4.55 -14.80 -3.84
C PRO A 124 -3.04 -14.68 -4.08
N ARG A 125 -2.25 -14.72 -3.00
CA ARG A 125 -0.79 -14.71 -3.03
C ARG A 125 -0.25 -15.79 -2.10
N GLU A 126 0.75 -16.51 -2.56
CA GLU A 126 1.49 -17.48 -1.74
C GLU A 126 2.82 -16.83 -1.32
N ILE A 127 2.91 -16.43 -0.06
CA ILE A 127 4.07 -15.72 0.49
C ILE A 127 4.34 -16.15 1.94
N SER A 128 5.58 -15.97 2.40
CA SER A 128 5.99 -16.29 3.76
C SER A 128 5.20 -15.50 4.81
N VAL A 129 5.03 -16.06 6.01
CA VAL A 129 4.35 -15.41 7.14
C VAL A 129 4.94 -14.03 7.44
N ARG A 130 6.26 -13.89 7.44
CA ARG A 130 6.93 -12.61 7.65
C ARG A 130 6.47 -11.57 6.64
N ARG A 131 6.43 -11.94 5.35
CA ARG A 131 6.01 -11.02 4.28
C ARG A 131 4.53 -10.68 4.38
N GLN A 132 3.67 -11.63 4.81
CA GLN A 132 2.26 -11.35 5.08
C GLN A 132 2.10 -10.26 6.14
N LEU A 133 2.83 -10.36 7.27
CA LEU A 133 2.76 -9.36 8.34
C LEU A 133 3.24 -7.97 7.90
N GLU A 134 4.31 -7.91 7.10
CA GLU A 134 4.79 -6.65 6.53
C GLU A 134 3.74 -6.01 5.61
N MET A 135 3.08 -6.80 4.77
CA MET A 135 2.07 -6.33 3.83
C MET A 135 0.75 -5.95 4.52
N LEU A 136 0.34 -6.68 5.56
CA LEU A 136 -0.81 -6.31 6.40
C LEU A 136 -0.56 -4.98 7.13
N ALA A 137 0.64 -4.79 7.68
CA ALA A 137 1.02 -3.54 8.34
C ALA A 137 1.13 -2.35 7.36
N GLY A 138 1.31 -2.62 6.06
CA GLY A 138 1.38 -1.62 5.00
C GLY A 138 0.10 -1.45 4.19
N ASP A 139 -1.03 -2.04 4.61
CA ASP A 139 -2.32 -2.05 3.89
C ASP A 139 -2.23 -2.56 2.44
N GLU A 140 -1.22 -3.41 2.15
CA GLU A 140 -1.03 -4.06 0.85
C GLU A 140 -1.79 -5.41 0.76
N LEU A 141 -2.37 -5.85 1.88
CA LEU A 141 -3.05 -7.13 2.03
C LEU A 141 -4.25 -6.97 2.96
N ASP A 142 -5.41 -7.49 2.56
CA ASP A 142 -6.62 -7.45 3.38
C ASP A 142 -6.67 -8.59 4.41
N LEU A 143 -6.22 -9.80 4.02
CA LEU A 143 -6.22 -10.99 4.87
C LEU A 143 -4.94 -11.81 4.67
N GLY A 144 -4.36 -12.26 5.79
CA GLY A 144 -3.27 -13.21 5.81
C GLY A 144 -3.67 -14.49 6.55
N PHE A 145 -3.43 -15.64 5.96
CA PHE A 145 -3.65 -16.94 6.59
C PHE A 145 -2.31 -17.52 7.01
N ILE A 146 -2.12 -17.63 8.31
CA ILE A 146 -0.92 -18.20 8.92
C ILE A 146 -1.29 -19.46 9.71
N SER A 147 -0.54 -20.53 9.53
CA SER A 147 -0.63 -21.70 10.40
C SER A 147 0.10 -21.39 11.71
N ARG A 148 -0.57 -21.58 12.83
CA ARG A 148 0.09 -21.58 14.13
C ARG A 148 0.76 -22.93 14.31
N PRO A 149 2.06 -23.02 14.63
CA PRO A 149 2.63 -24.30 15.05
C PRO A 149 1.88 -24.75 16.31
N GLU A 150 1.38 -25.97 16.27
CA GLU A 150 0.85 -26.61 17.46
C GLU A 150 1.98 -26.69 18.48
N GLY A 151 1.77 -26.02 19.63
CA GLY A 151 2.69 -26.06 20.76
C GLY A 151 2.61 -27.36 21.52
#